data_80fbbca8d8a23db3e9907e5556ba40ce
#
_entry.id   80fbbca8d8a23db3e9907e5556ba40ce
#
_cell.length_a   1.000
_cell.length_b   1.000
_cell.length_c   1.000
_cell.angle_alpha   90.00
_cell.angle_beta   90.00
_cell.angle_gamma   90.00
#
_symmetry.space_group_name_H-M   'P 1'
#
loop_
_entity.id
_entity.type
_entity.pdbx_description
1 polymer ?
#
loop_
_entity_poly.entity_id
_entity_poly.type
_entity_poly.pdbx_seq_one_letter_code
_entity_poly.pdbx_strand_id
1 'polypeptide(L)'
;MKKAFLTGITGQDGSYLAEFLLKKGYQVHAILRRSSTFNTKRIEKILSNENLKTYHGDLIDSSNLNFLLNKIKPDEIYNLGAQSHVAVSFQIPEYTAEVDALGTIRLLNAINSMKKKPKYYQASTSELFGGLPDTIPQNEKTKFNPKSPYAAAKLYAYWLTVNYRESYNIFACNGILFNHESPRRGETFVTKKITKAVARIYKKEQKVLYLGNLDAYRDWGYAKDYVESMWLMLQHDKPDDFVIATGKSYSIRNFVELAFNEIGIKIKWKGSGINEIG
;
A
#
# COMPACT_ATOMS: atom_id res chain seq x y z
N MET A 1 -2.47 -11.91 -24.78
CA MET A 1 -2.59 -10.78 -23.82
C MET A 1 -2.30 -11.33 -22.42
N LYS A 2 -1.36 -10.73 -21.68
CA LYS A 2 -1.07 -11.13 -20.28
C LYS A 2 -2.25 -10.80 -19.36
N LYS A 3 -2.49 -11.66 -18.37
CA LYS A 3 -3.52 -11.47 -17.34
C LYS A 3 -2.89 -11.12 -16.01
N ALA A 4 -3.33 -10.03 -15.40
CA ALA A 4 -2.97 -9.66 -14.04
C ALA A 4 -4.14 -9.82 -13.08
N PHE A 5 -3.90 -10.36 -11.89
CA PHE A 5 -4.89 -10.43 -10.82
C PHE A 5 -4.49 -9.50 -9.68
N LEU A 6 -5.40 -8.60 -9.27
CA LEU A 6 -5.15 -7.58 -8.26
C LEU A 6 -6.08 -7.76 -7.05
N THR A 7 -5.51 -7.71 -5.86
CA THR A 7 -6.25 -7.39 -4.64
C THR A 7 -6.08 -5.91 -4.32
N GLY A 8 -7.04 -5.29 -3.65
CA GLY A 8 -6.92 -3.89 -3.23
C GLY A 8 -7.05 -2.84 -4.35
N ILE A 9 -7.70 -3.15 -5.47
CA ILE A 9 -7.85 -2.24 -6.62
C ILE A 9 -8.50 -0.89 -6.27
N THR A 10 -9.35 -0.83 -5.24
CA THR A 10 -10.00 0.42 -4.80
C THR A 10 -9.11 1.32 -3.94
N GLY A 11 -7.93 0.84 -3.56
CA GLY A 11 -6.90 1.62 -2.88
C GLY A 11 -6.20 2.61 -3.81
N GLN A 12 -5.30 3.44 -3.25
CA GLN A 12 -4.46 4.36 -4.02
C GLN A 12 -3.66 3.59 -5.07
N ASP A 13 -2.82 2.67 -4.62
CA ASP A 13 -1.85 1.97 -5.47
C ASP A 13 -2.55 1.02 -6.44
N GLY A 14 -3.54 0.26 -5.95
CA GLY A 14 -4.30 -0.65 -6.79
C GLY A 14 -5.02 0.05 -7.95
N SER A 15 -5.55 1.27 -7.72
CA SER A 15 -6.20 2.05 -8.78
C SER A 15 -5.22 2.56 -9.83
N TYR A 16 -4.01 2.99 -9.43
CA TYR A 16 -2.98 3.40 -10.38
C TYR A 16 -2.36 2.19 -11.10
N LEU A 17 -2.16 1.09 -10.40
CA LEU A 17 -1.63 -0.14 -11.00
C LEU A 17 -2.59 -0.70 -12.05
N ALA A 18 -3.90 -0.69 -11.78
CA ALA A 18 -4.88 -1.12 -12.75
C ALA A 18 -4.85 -0.24 -14.03
N GLU A 19 -4.80 1.09 -13.88
CA GLU A 19 -4.64 2.01 -15.01
C GLU A 19 -3.34 1.76 -15.80
N PHE A 20 -2.24 1.55 -15.08
CA PHE A 20 -0.94 1.30 -15.67
C PHE A 20 -0.90 -0.01 -16.46
N LEU A 21 -1.43 -1.10 -15.90
CA LEU A 21 -1.46 -2.41 -16.55
C LEU A 21 -2.40 -2.42 -17.77
N LEU A 22 -3.56 -1.75 -17.68
CA LEU A 22 -4.47 -1.59 -18.82
C LEU A 22 -3.78 -0.84 -19.98
N LYS A 23 -3.03 0.24 -19.68
CA LYS A 23 -2.23 0.96 -20.69
C LYS A 23 -1.12 0.10 -21.31
N LYS A 24 -0.58 -0.87 -20.57
CA LYS A 24 0.40 -1.84 -21.05
C LYS A 24 -0.23 -3.02 -21.82
N GLY A 25 -1.55 -3.02 -22.03
CA GLY A 25 -2.25 -4.05 -22.78
C GLY A 25 -2.53 -5.33 -21.99
N TYR A 26 -2.55 -5.28 -20.67
CA TYR A 26 -2.99 -6.41 -19.83
C TYR A 26 -4.50 -6.51 -19.77
N GLN A 27 -5.01 -7.74 -19.63
CA GLN A 27 -6.33 -7.96 -19.07
C GLN A 27 -6.20 -7.96 -17.54
N VAL A 28 -6.87 -7.02 -16.89
CA VAL A 28 -6.83 -6.84 -15.45
C VAL A 28 -8.04 -7.47 -14.80
N HIS A 29 -7.81 -8.42 -13.90
CA HIS A 29 -8.80 -9.05 -13.06
C HIS A 29 -8.60 -8.59 -11.62
N ALA A 30 -9.65 -8.14 -10.94
CA ALA A 30 -9.50 -7.62 -9.60
C ALA A 30 -10.64 -8.02 -8.67
N ILE A 31 -10.33 -8.26 -7.40
CA ILE A 31 -11.36 -8.45 -6.38
C ILE A 31 -11.77 -7.13 -5.75
N LEU A 32 -13.06 -7.00 -5.53
CA LEU A 32 -13.72 -5.93 -4.79
C LEU A 32 -14.30 -6.51 -3.50
N ARG A 33 -13.82 -6.04 -2.36
CA ARG A 33 -14.43 -6.40 -1.07
C ARG A 33 -15.84 -5.81 -1.00
N ARG A 34 -16.81 -6.64 -0.63
CA ARG A 34 -18.19 -6.19 -0.48
C ARG A 34 -18.32 -5.19 0.67
N SER A 35 -18.91 -4.05 0.41
CA SER A 35 -19.31 -3.07 1.42
C SER A 35 -20.71 -2.55 1.11
N SER A 36 -21.39 -1.96 2.10
CA SER A 36 -22.72 -1.35 1.93
C SER A 36 -22.66 -0.04 1.11
N THR A 37 -21.50 0.60 1.07
CA THR A 37 -21.27 1.83 0.29
C THR A 37 -20.34 1.56 -0.89
N PHE A 38 -20.50 2.32 -1.98
CA PHE A 38 -19.60 2.25 -3.11
C PHE A 38 -18.23 2.82 -2.75
N ASN A 39 -17.18 2.03 -2.93
CA ASN A 39 -15.79 2.44 -2.70
C ASN A 39 -14.99 2.52 -4.02
N THR A 40 -15.66 2.57 -5.16
CA THR A 40 -15.09 2.50 -6.52
C THR A 40 -14.61 3.83 -7.09
N LYS A 41 -14.76 4.95 -6.37
CA LYS A 41 -14.45 6.31 -6.84
C LYS A 41 -13.07 6.43 -7.53
N ARG A 42 -12.06 5.71 -7.04
CA ARG A 42 -10.70 5.76 -7.61
C ARG A 42 -10.56 5.04 -8.94
N ILE A 43 -11.48 4.15 -9.26
CA ILE A 43 -11.46 3.32 -10.47
C ILE A 43 -12.61 3.63 -11.43
N GLU A 44 -13.49 4.59 -11.13
CA GLU A 44 -14.65 4.94 -11.96
C GLU A 44 -14.27 5.15 -13.43
N LYS A 45 -13.13 5.83 -13.70
CA LYS A 45 -12.67 6.13 -15.06
C LYS A 45 -12.28 4.90 -15.89
N ILE A 46 -12.05 3.76 -15.22
CA ILE A 46 -11.63 2.53 -15.89
C ILE A 46 -12.67 1.41 -15.79
N LEU A 47 -13.77 1.61 -15.06
CA LEU A 47 -14.81 0.57 -14.91
C LEU A 47 -15.44 0.12 -16.23
N SER A 48 -15.54 1.02 -17.21
CA SER A 48 -16.05 0.72 -18.54
C SER A 48 -15.03 0.09 -19.48
N ASN A 49 -13.78 -0.09 -19.05
CA ASN A 49 -12.75 -0.68 -19.89
C ASN A 49 -13.01 -2.19 -20.05
N GLU A 50 -13.11 -2.66 -21.28
CA GLU A 50 -13.41 -4.07 -21.61
C GLU A 50 -12.36 -5.05 -21.08
N ASN A 51 -11.12 -4.60 -20.88
CA ASN A 51 -10.04 -5.40 -20.35
C ASN A 51 -9.97 -5.36 -18.81
N LEU A 52 -10.87 -4.65 -18.12
CA LEU A 52 -11.02 -4.73 -16.67
C LEU A 52 -12.18 -5.66 -16.30
N LYS A 53 -11.90 -6.66 -15.50
CA LYS A 53 -12.90 -7.59 -14.96
C LYS A 53 -12.85 -7.55 -13.44
N THR A 54 -13.96 -7.21 -12.80
CA THR A 54 -14.06 -7.15 -11.34
C THR A 54 -14.91 -8.30 -10.81
N TYR A 55 -14.55 -8.81 -9.64
CA TYR A 55 -15.21 -9.89 -8.93
C TYR A 55 -15.41 -9.51 -7.48
N HIS A 56 -16.46 -9.96 -6.84
CA HIS A 56 -16.55 -9.89 -5.40
C HIS A 56 -15.62 -10.94 -4.77
N GLY A 57 -14.86 -10.55 -3.76
CA GLY A 57 -13.96 -11.44 -3.04
C GLY A 57 -13.31 -10.72 -1.85
N ASP A 58 -12.79 -11.50 -0.93
CA ASP A 58 -12.08 -11.02 0.25
C ASP A 58 -10.83 -11.90 0.50
N LEU A 59 -9.77 -11.33 1.06
CA LEU A 59 -8.55 -12.06 1.44
C LEU A 59 -8.80 -13.08 2.57
N ILE A 60 -9.90 -12.95 3.29
CA ILE A 60 -10.28 -13.93 4.33
C ILE A 60 -11.02 -15.16 3.78
N ASP A 61 -11.42 -15.15 2.49
CA ASP A 61 -12.16 -16.24 1.85
C ASP A 61 -11.26 -17.06 0.92
N SER A 62 -10.66 -18.11 1.47
CA SER A 62 -9.76 -18.99 0.72
C SER A 62 -10.45 -19.75 -0.41
N SER A 63 -11.72 -20.13 -0.26
CA SER A 63 -12.47 -20.86 -1.27
C SER A 63 -12.73 -20.00 -2.50
N ASN A 64 -13.14 -18.76 -2.31
CA ASN A 64 -13.36 -17.79 -3.38
C ASN A 64 -12.03 -17.45 -4.10
N LEU A 65 -10.95 -17.22 -3.36
CA LEU A 65 -9.62 -16.95 -3.95
C LEU A 65 -9.16 -18.14 -4.82
N ASN A 66 -9.25 -19.37 -4.33
CA ASN A 66 -8.92 -20.57 -5.09
C ASN A 66 -9.77 -20.69 -6.37
N PHE A 67 -11.09 -20.50 -6.26
CA PHE A 67 -11.99 -20.54 -7.41
C PHE A 67 -11.61 -19.50 -8.46
N LEU A 68 -11.41 -18.24 -8.05
CA LEU A 68 -11.08 -17.15 -8.97
C LEU A 68 -9.73 -17.37 -9.66
N LEU A 69 -8.68 -17.74 -8.93
CA LEU A 69 -7.36 -17.95 -9.51
C LEU A 69 -7.36 -19.12 -10.51
N ASN A 70 -8.04 -20.23 -10.21
CA ASN A 70 -8.18 -21.36 -11.12
C ASN A 70 -9.01 -21.02 -12.37
N LYS A 71 -10.03 -20.17 -12.24
CA LYS A 71 -10.86 -19.70 -13.35
C LYS A 71 -10.10 -18.73 -14.25
N ILE A 72 -9.39 -17.76 -13.67
CA ILE A 72 -8.73 -16.67 -14.40
C ILE A 72 -7.40 -17.15 -14.98
N LYS A 73 -6.63 -17.93 -14.24
CA LYS A 73 -5.28 -18.38 -14.56
C LYS A 73 -4.38 -17.18 -14.92
N PRO A 74 -4.14 -16.25 -13.97
CA PRO A 74 -3.35 -15.06 -14.22
C PRO A 74 -1.89 -15.42 -14.51
N ASP A 75 -1.19 -14.53 -15.21
CA ASP A 75 0.27 -14.59 -15.40
C ASP A 75 1.00 -13.88 -14.27
N GLU A 76 0.37 -12.86 -13.69
CA GLU A 76 0.93 -12.04 -12.61
C GLU A 76 -0.16 -11.76 -11.55
N ILE A 77 0.23 -11.78 -10.28
CA ILE A 77 -0.63 -11.46 -9.14
C ILE A 77 0.00 -10.34 -8.33
N TYR A 78 -0.78 -9.30 -8.03
CA TYR A 78 -0.37 -8.17 -7.20
C TYR A 78 -1.25 -8.12 -5.95
N ASN A 79 -0.67 -8.49 -4.80
CA ASN A 79 -1.36 -8.46 -3.52
C ASN A 79 -1.16 -7.10 -2.83
N LEU A 80 -2.13 -6.20 -3.02
CA LEU A 80 -2.16 -4.85 -2.45
C LEU A 80 -3.27 -4.68 -1.39
N GLY A 81 -4.15 -5.68 -1.26
CA GLY A 81 -5.22 -5.66 -0.27
C GLY A 81 -4.67 -5.75 1.14
N ALA A 82 -5.06 -4.83 2.02
CA ALA A 82 -4.62 -4.79 3.40
C ALA A 82 -5.53 -3.93 4.28
N GLN A 83 -5.50 -4.18 5.59
CA GLN A 83 -5.83 -3.19 6.60
C GLN A 83 -4.57 -2.35 6.85
N SER A 84 -4.38 -1.24 6.13
CA SER A 84 -3.10 -0.52 6.05
C SER A 84 -2.95 0.65 7.04
N HIS A 85 -3.91 0.86 7.95
CA HIS A 85 -3.86 1.97 8.91
C HIS A 85 -3.23 1.51 10.23
N VAL A 86 -1.96 1.92 10.47
CA VAL A 86 -1.17 1.48 11.64
C VAL A 86 -1.91 1.69 12.97
N ALA A 87 -2.45 2.90 13.22
CA ALA A 87 -3.15 3.16 14.48
C ALA A 87 -4.42 2.29 14.67
N VAL A 88 -5.13 2.00 13.59
CA VAL A 88 -6.32 1.12 13.64
C VAL A 88 -5.93 -0.31 13.94
N SER A 89 -4.74 -0.78 13.56
CA SER A 89 -4.30 -2.15 13.84
C SER A 89 -4.21 -2.46 15.33
N PHE A 90 -4.00 -1.46 16.19
CA PHE A 90 -4.05 -1.64 17.65
C PHE A 90 -5.49 -1.83 18.18
N GLN A 91 -6.49 -1.36 17.46
CA GLN A 91 -7.90 -1.50 17.84
C GLN A 91 -8.50 -2.81 17.31
N ILE A 92 -8.03 -3.29 16.15
CA ILE A 92 -8.53 -4.50 15.48
C ILE A 92 -7.37 -5.42 15.06
N PRO A 93 -6.54 -5.91 16.02
CA PRO A 93 -5.33 -6.68 15.68
C PRO A 93 -5.63 -8.01 15.00
N GLU A 94 -6.69 -8.71 15.41
CA GLU A 94 -7.11 -9.98 14.81
C GLU A 94 -7.52 -9.81 13.35
N TYR A 95 -8.38 -8.85 13.05
CA TYR A 95 -8.77 -8.57 11.67
C TYR A 95 -7.56 -8.16 10.81
N THR A 96 -6.64 -7.38 11.38
CA THR A 96 -5.39 -7.01 10.69
C THR A 96 -4.57 -8.24 10.36
N ALA A 97 -4.41 -9.19 11.30
CA ALA A 97 -3.71 -10.44 11.06
C ALA A 97 -4.43 -11.32 10.01
N GLU A 98 -5.76 -11.43 10.09
CA GLU A 98 -6.55 -12.22 9.15
C GLU A 98 -6.40 -11.73 7.69
N VAL A 99 -6.42 -10.42 7.48
CA VAL A 99 -6.30 -9.84 6.14
C VAL A 99 -4.86 -9.81 5.67
N ASP A 100 -3.95 -9.25 6.47
CA ASP A 100 -2.60 -8.89 6.02
C ASP A 100 -1.63 -10.08 6.09
N ALA A 101 -1.74 -10.93 7.12
CA ALA A 101 -0.91 -12.11 7.29
C ALA A 101 -1.55 -13.36 6.64
N LEU A 102 -2.71 -13.78 7.15
CA LEU A 102 -3.37 -15.00 6.69
C LEU A 102 -3.95 -14.87 5.27
N GLY A 103 -4.34 -13.67 4.84
CA GLY A 103 -4.71 -13.40 3.46
C GLY A 103 -3.57 -13.69 2.48
N THR A 104 -2.34 -13.39 2.86
CA THR A 104 -1.15 -13.69 2.04
C THR A 104 -0.93 -15.19 1.87
N ILE A 105 -1.01 -15.99 2.96
CA ILE A 105 -0.84 -17.45 2.85
C ILE A 105 -1.97 -18.09 2.05
N ARG A 106 -3.21 -17.59 2.13
CA ARG A 106 -4.32 -18.08 1.31
C ARG A 106 -4.04 -17.93 -0.19
N LEU A 107 -3.50 -16.77 -0.60
CA LEU A 107 -3.09 -16.55 -2.00
C LEU A 107 -1.91 -17.45 -2.39
N LEU A 108 -0.89 -17.53 -1.57
CA LEU A 108 0.31 -18.35 -1.85
C LEU A 108 -0.04 -19.84 -1.94
N ASN A 109 -0.91 -20.36 -1.08
CA ASN A 109 -1.42 -21.73 -1.17
C ASN A 109 -2.20 -21.96 -2.47
N ALA A 110 -3.09 -21.03 -2.84
CA ALA A 110 -3.82 -21.11 -4.08
C ALA A 110 -2.87 -21.12 -5.31
N ILE A 111 -1.85 -20.26 -5.31
CA ILE A 111 -0.80 -20.22 -6.34
C ILE A 111 -0.05 -21.56 -6.40
N ASN A 112 0.35 -22.09 -5.24
CA ASN A 112 1.13 -23.32 -5.18
C ASN A 112 0.36 -24.54 -5.73
N SER A 113 -0.97 -24.55 -5.63
CA SER A 113 -1.82 -25.61 -6.18
C SER A 113 -2.04 -25.51 -7.70
N MET A 114 -1.65 -24.39 -8.33
CA MET A 114 -1.84 -24.20 -9.77
C MET A 114 -0.79 -24.96 -10.59
N LYS A 115 -1.21 -25.54 -11.72
CA LYS A 115 -0.27 -26.22 -12.66
C LYS A 115 0.77 -25.24 -13.24
N LYS A 116 0.34 -24.02 -13.63
CA LYS A 116 1.22 -22.94 -14.05
C LYS A 116 1.17 -21.87 -12.95
N LYS A 117 2.25 -21.71 -12.21
CA LYS A 117 2.35 -20.74 -11.14
C LYS A 117 2.57 -19.34 -11.73
N PRO A 118 1.70 -18.36 -11.39
CA PRO A 118 1.92 -16.96 -11.78
C PRO A 118 3.09 -16.34 -11.02
N LYS A 119 3.64 -15.26 -11.55
CA LYS A 119 4.52 -14.38 -10.77
C LYS A 119 3.71 -13.65 -9.70
N TYR A 120 4.27 -13.49 -8.52
CA TYR A 120 3.58 -12.92 -7.36
C TYR A 120 4.33 -11.72 -6.78
N TYR A 121 3.63 -10.62 -6.61
CA TYR A 121 4.08 -9.43 -5.89
C TYR A 121 3.35 -9.30 -4.56
N GLN A 122 4.10 -9.17 -3.46
CA GLN A 122 3.59 -8.86 -2.12
C GLN A 122 3.91 -7.40 -1.77
N ALA A 123 2.89 -6.60 -1.53
CA ALA A 123 3.07 -5.28 -0.94
C ALA A 123 3.52 -5.42 0.52
N SER A 124 4.79 -5.16 0.77
CA SER A 124 5.36 -5.03 2.09
C SER A 124 5.44 -3.54 2.50
N THR A 125 6.20 -3.19 3.53
CA THR A 125 6.16 -1.85 4.13
C THR A 125 7.46 -1.52 4.85
N SER A 126 7.87 -0.25 4.85
CA SER A 126 8.98 0.25 5.68
C SER A 126 8.71 0.16 7.18
N GLU A 127 7.46 -0.05 7.61
CA GLU A 127 7.12 -0.28 9.02
C GLU A 127 7.77 -1.57 9.59
N LEU A 128 8.26 -2.48 8.72
CA LEU A 128 9.06 -3.63 9.13
C LEU A 128 10.34 -3.21 9.88
N PHE A 129 10.96 -2.09 9.50
CA PHE A 129 12.20 -1.61 10.09
C PHE A 129 12.01 -0.98 11.48
N GLY A 130 10.81 -0.51 11.82
CA GLY A 130 10.48 0.07 13.13
C GLY A 130 11.15 1.40 13.44
N GLY A 131 11.76 2.06 12.45
CA GLY A 131 12.31 3.41 12.58
C GLY A 131 13.48 3.55 13.53
N LEU A 132 14.35 2.54 13.66
CA LEU A 132 15.55 2.60 14.50
C LEU A 132 16.59 3.57 13.87
N PRO A 133 17.05 4.60 14.60
CA PRO A 133 18.00 5.60 14.09
C PRO A 133 19.30 4.98 13.55
N ASP A 134 19.85 3.99 14.24
CA ASP A 134 21.12 3.33 13.89
C ASP A 134 21.06 2.49 12.60
N THR A 135 19.87 2.38 12.01
CA THR A 135 19.66 1.61 10.76
C THR A 135 19.45 2.48 9.53
N ILE A 136 19.58 3.79 9.65
CA ILE A 136 19.37 4.74 8.54
C ILE A 136 20.68 4.93 7.75
N PRO A 137 20.65 4.86 6.40
CA PRO A 137 19.50 4.49 5.56
C PRO A 137 19.23 2.98 5.55
N GLN A 138 17.94 2.60 5.65
CA GLN A 138 17.53 1.20 5.58
C GLN A 138 17.69 0.65 4.16
N ASN A 139 18.01 -0.65 4.08
CA ASN A 139 18.12 -1.42 2.86
C ASN A 139 17.64 -2.86 3.09
N GLU A 140 17.74 -3.71 2.08
CA GLU A 140 17.25 -5.09 2.12
C GLU A 140 17.94 -5.98 3.17
N LYS A 141 19.13 -5.59 3.66
CA LYS A 141 19.89 -6.29 4.72
C LYS A 141 19.59 -5.76 6.12
N THR A 142 18.85 -4.66 6.23
CA THR A 142 18.49 -4.06 7.52
C THR A 142 17.58 -5.00 8.30
N LYS A 143 17.92 -5.24 9.57
CA LYS A 143 17.11 -6.07 10.47
C LYS A 143 15.73 -5.47 10.69
N PHE A 144 14.71 -6.31 10.67
CA PHE A 144 13.35 -5.91 10.96
C PHE A 144 13.10 -5.77 12.46
N ASN A 145 12.29 -4.78 12.84
CA ASN A 145 11.90 -4.49 14.22
C ASN A 145 10.46 -3.93 14.27
N PRO A 146 9.44 -4.74 13.92
CA PRO A 146 8.06 -4.27 13.82
C PRO A 146 7.55 -3.71 15.14
N LYS A 147 6.87 -2.55 15.10
CA LYS A 147 6.38 -1.81 16.28
C LYS A 147 4.85 -1.70 16.35
N SER A 148 4.13 -2.44 15.52
CA SER A 148 2.67 -2.43 15.51
C SER A 148 2.10 -3.79 15.08
N PRO A 149 0.83 -4.10 15.41
CA PRO A 149 0.17 -5.30 14.89
C PRO A 149 0.15 -5.34 13.35
N TYR A 150 0.00 -4.19 12.68
CA TYR A 150 0.13 -4.08 11.23
C TYR A 150 1.52 -4.51 10.74
N ALA A 151 2.58 -3.96 11.33
CA ALA A 151 3.95 -4.31 10.94
C ALA A 151 4.27 -5.78 11.21
N ALA A 152 3.78 -6.34 12.31
CA ALA A 152 3.94 -7.76 12.64
C ALA A 152 3.22 -8.67 11.62
N ALA A 153 1.99 -8.32 11.21
CA ALA A 153 1.25 -9.04 10.18
C ALA A 153 1.95 -8.97 8.81
N LYS A 154 2.47 -7.81 8.45
CA LYS A 154 3.26 -7.61 7.22
C LYS A 154 4.60 -8.33 7.27
N LEU A 155 5.23 -8.47 8.43
CA LEU A 155 6.46 -9.27 8.60
C LEU A 155 6.18 -10.76 8.38
N TYR A 156 5.07 -11.28 8.89
CA TYR A 156 4.64 -12.64 8.60
C TYR A 156 4.43 -12.84 7.08
N ALA A 157 3.70 -11.93 6.43
CA ALA A 157 3.48 -11.98 4.97
C ALA A 157 4.79 -11.92 4.17
N TYR A 158 5.74 -11.09 4.59
CA TYR A 158 7.09 -11.00 4.00
C TYR A 158 7.80 -12.35 4.04
N TRP A 159 7.92 -12.95 5.23
CA TRP A 159 8.63 -14.22 5.37
C TRP A 159 7.94 -15.40 4.68
N LEU A 160 6.61 -15.41 4.64
CA LEU A 160 5.90 -16.40 3.83
C LEU A 160 6.22 -16.27 2.34
N THR A 161 6.29 -15.04 1.83
CA THR A 161 6.66 -14.79 0.44
C THR A 161 8.06 -15.32 0.13
N VAL A 162 9.03 -15.08 1.03
CA VAL A 162 10.39 -15.65 0.93
C VAL A 162 10.35 -17.19 0.97
N ASN A 163 9.67 -17.77 1.96
CA ASN A 163 9.58 -19.23 2.11
C ASN A 163 8.95 -19.92 0.87
N TYR A 164 7.88 -19.31 0.32
CA TYR A 164 7.23 -19.88 -0.87
C TYR A 164 8.08 -19.72 -2.14
N ARG A 165 8.87 -18.66 -2.24
CA ARG A 165 9.88 -18.47 -3.28
C ARG A 165 10.93 -19.58 -3.21
N GLU A 166 11.50 -19.83 -2.05
CA GLU A 166 12.60 -20.76 -1.84
C GLU A 166 12.16 -22.23 -1.86
N SER A 167 11.06 -22.56 -1.15
CA SER A 167 10.64 -23.95 -0.97
C SER A 167 9.79 -24.49 -2.11
N TYR A 168 9.03 -23.62 -2.80
CA TYR A 168 8.07 -24.06 -3.83
C TYR A 168 8.39 -23.51 -5.22
N ASN A 169 9.54 -22.85 -5.38
CA ASN A 169 10.00 -22.27 -6.65
C ASN A 169 8.93 -21.36 -7.31
N ILE A 170 8.28 -20.52 -6.50
CA ILE A 170 7.34 -19.49 -6.98
C ILE A 170 8.14 -18.23 -7.26
N PHE A 171 7.95 -17.62 -8.43
CA PHE A 171 8.51 -16.30 -8.68
C PHE A 171 7.75 -15.28 -7.81
N ALA A 172 8.24 -15.00 -6.61
CA ALA A 172 7.59 -14.15 -5.62
C ALA A 172 8.53 -13.05 -5.13
N CYS A 173 8.08 -11.78 -5.24
CA CYS A 173 8.84 -10.60 -4.83
C CYS A 173 8.13 -9.88 -3.69
N ASN A 174 8.90 -9.35 -2.73
CA ASN A 174 8.40 -8.37 -1.77
C ASN A 174 8.84 -6.96 -2.18
N GLY A 175 7.92 -6.01 -2.22
CA GLY A 175 8.24 -4.60 -2.29
C GLY A 175 8.16 -3.95 -0.91
N ILE A 176 9.29 -3.63 -0.30
CA ILE A 176 9.37 -2.94 1.00
C ILE A 176 9.23 -1.45 0.72
N LEU A 177 7.98 -1.00 0.68
CA LEU A 177 7.66 0.36 0.24
C LEU A 177 7.72 1.35 1.39
N PHE A 178 8.43 2.46 1.18
CA PHE A 178 8.31 3.64 2.01
C PHE A 178 7.02 4.41 1.70
N ASN A 179 6.74 5.46 2.45
CA ASN A 179 5.49 6.21 2.27
C ASN A 179 5.43 6.81 0.86
N HIS A 180 4.29 6.71 0.22
CA HIS A 180 4.08 7.27 -1.12
C HIS A 180 2.68 7.83 -1.23
N GLU A 181 2.60 9.00 -1.85
CA GLU A 181 1.46 9.88 -1.77
C GLU A 181 0.95 10.24 -3.15
N SER A 182 -0.32 10.63 -3.20
CA SER A 182 -0.95 11.15 -4.41
C SER A 182 -2.28 11.84 -4.09
N PRO A 183 -2.95 12.46 -5.08
CA PRO A 183 -4.33 12.92 -4.93
C PRO A 183 -5.32 11.81 -4.50
N ARG A 184 -4.99 10.53 -4.71
CA ARG A 184 -5.81 9.36 -4.33
C ARG A 184 -5.50 8.82 -2.94
N ARG A 185 -4.59 9.43 -2.17
CA ARG A 185 -4.27 8.99 -0.81
C ARG A 185 -5.53 8.96 0.06
N GLY A 186 -5.62 7.99 0.96
CA GLY A 186 -6.74 7.89 1.92
C GLY A 186 -6.80 9.11 2.85
N GLU A 187 -7.99 9.57 3.17
CA GLU A 187 -8.23 10.84 3.88
C GLU A 187 -7.72 10.85 5.32
N THR A 188 -7.58 9.68 5.93
CA THR A 188 -7.08 9.51 7.30
C THR A 188 -5.55 9.55 7.40
N PHE A 189 -4.83 9.43 6.28
CA PHE A 189 -3.38 9.54 6.26
C PHE A 189 -2.92 10.99 6.38
N VAL A 190 -1.80 11.20 7.08
CA VAL A 190 -1.34 12.51 7.53
C VAL A 190 -1.25 13.55 6.41
N THR A 191 -0.66 13.23 5.28
CA THR A 191 -0.52 14.15 4.15
C THR A 191 -1.85 14.59 3.58
N LYS A 192 -2.78 13.65 3.37
CA LYS A 192 -4.12 13.96 2.86
C LYS A 192 -4.96 14.71 3.90
N LYS A 193 -4.81 14.34 5.19
CA LYS A 193 -5.43 15.06 6.30
C LYS A 193 -5.01 16.53 6.31
N ILE A 194 -3.72 16.81 6.17
CA ILE A 194 -3.17 18.17 6.13
C ILE A 194 -3.72 18.92 4.92
N THR A 195 -3.53 18.41 3.70
CA THR A 195 -3.93 19.12 2.48
C THR A 195 -5.44 19.40 2.42
N LYS A 196 -6.29 18.49 2.92
CA LYS A 196 -7.74 18.74 3.04
C LYS A 196 -8.07 19.81 4.06
N ALA A 197 -7.41 19.78 5.22
CA ALA A 197 -7.61 20.80 6.25
C ALA A 197 -7.18 22.19 5.76
N VAL A 198 -6.01 22.29 5.10
CA VAL A 198 -5.53 23.54 4.50
C VAL A 198 -6.56 24.10 3.51
N ALA A 199 -7.09 23.27 2.61
CA ALA A 199 -8.11 23.68 1.65
C ALA A 199 -9.41 24.16 2.35
N ARG A 200 -9.85 23.49 3.43
CA ARG A 200 -11.03 23.88 4.20
C ARG A 200 -10.79 25.16 5.01
N ILE A 201 -9.60 25.33 5.57
CA ILE A 201 -9.23 26.56 6.28
C ILE A 201 -9.23 27.74 5.32
N TYR A 202 -8.67 27.58 4.12
CA TYR A 202 -8.72 28.59 3.07
C TYR A 202 -10.14 29.00 2.70
N LYS A 203 -11.05 28.03 2.60
CA LYS A 203 -12.48 28.25 2.34
C LYS A 203 -13.28 28.73 3.57
N LYS A 204 -12.65 28.91 4.73
CA LYS A 204 -13.29 29.25 6.01
C LYS A 204 -14.30 28.20 6.52
N GLU A 205 -14.19 26.96 6.05
CA GLU A 205 -15.02 25.82 6.47
C GLU A 205 -14.45 25.11 7.71
N GLN A 206 -13.19 25.37 8.05
CA GLN A 206 -12.49 24.78 9.20
C GLN A 206 -11.59 25.86 9.84
N LYS A 207 -11.48 25.85 11.17
CA LYS A 207 -10.67 26.83 11.92
C LYS A 207 -9.32 26.25 12.37
N VAL A 208 -9.28 24.98 12.72
CA VAL A 208 -8.10 24.35 13.37
C VAL A 208 -7.83 22.97 12.74
N LEU A 209 -6.54 22.64 12.63
CA LEU A 209 -6.06 21.30 12.28
C LEU A 209 -5.29 20.73 13.48
N TYR A 210 -5.75 19.60 14.03
CA TYR A 210 -5.05 18.88 15.08
C TYR A 210 -4.14 17.81 14.48
N LEU A 211 -2.86 17.86 14.85
CA LEU A 211 -1.83 16.91 14.44
C LEU A 211 -1.13 16.32 15.69
N GLY A 212 -0.51 15.17 15.50
CA GLY A 212 0.37 14.58 16.51
C GLY A 212 1.78 15.13 16.43
N ASN A 213 2.79 14.26 16.54
CA ASN A 213 4.20 14.64 16.50
C ASN A 213 4.59 15.29 15.16
N LEU A 214 4.91 16.59 15.20
CA LEU A 214 5.30 17.37 14.03
C LEU A 214 6.75 17.09 13.59
N ASP A 215 7.58 16.56 14.48
CA ASP A 215 9.00 16.32 14.23
C ASP A 215 9.29 14.89 13.78
N ALA A 216 8.24 14.09 13.54
CA ALA A 216 8.37 12.79 12.91
C ALA A 216 8.78 12.95 11.44
N TYR A 217 9.84 12.24 11.04
CA TYR A 217 10.34 12.22 9.67
C TYR A 217 9.73 11.08 8.86
N ARG A 218 9.50 11.34 7.57
CA ARG A 218 9.04 10.33 6.60
C ARG A 218 9.71 10.56 5.25
N ASP A 219 10.06 9.47 4.58
CA ASP A 219 10.37 9.49 3.14
C ASP A 219 9.02 9.39 2.40
N TRP A 220 8.71 10.38 1.59
CA TRP A 220 7.49 10.43 0.78
C TRP A 220 7.82 10.46 -0.70
N GLY A 221 7.43 9.40 -1.40
CA GLY A 221 7.52 9.32 -2.83
C GLY A 221 6.18 9.57 -3.55
N TYR A 222 6.20 9.51 -4.87
CA TYR A 222 5.01 9.62 -5.69
C TYR A 222 4.44 8.23 -6.02
N ALA A 223 3.17 8.00 -5.74
CA ALA A 223 2.55 6.68 -5.83
C ALA A 223 2.66 6.02 -7.23
N LYS A 224 2.73 6.80 -8.32
CA LYS A 224 2.85 6.20 -9.65
C LYS A 224 4.24 5.61 -9.91
N ASP A 225 5.30 6.18 -9.34
CA ASP A 225 6.66 5.65 -9.47
C ASP A 225 6.76 4.32 -8.71
N TYR A 226 6.10 4.23 -7.54
CA TYR A 226 6.00 3.00 -6.76
C TYR A 226 5.20 1.91 -7.49
N VAL A 227 4.13 2.29 -8.15
CA VAL A 227 3.34 1.36 -8.98
C VAL A 227 4.14 0.82 -10.15
N GLU A 228 4.93 1.65 -10.82
CA GLU A 228 5.84 1.20 -11.88
C GLU A 228 6.90 0.25 -11.32
N SER A 229 7.46 0.54 -10.15
CA SER A 229 8.41 -0.34 -9.46
C SER A 229 7.81 -1.72 -9.15
N MET A 230 6.55 -1.79 -8.71
CA MET A 230 5.84 -3.07 -8.47
C MET A 230 5.80 -3.93 -9.73
N TRP A 231 5.51 -3.31 -10.88
CA TRP A 231 5.50 -4.02 -12.15
C TRP A 231 6.90 -4.45 -12.57
N LEU A 232 7.91 -3.57 -12.45
CA LEU A 232 9.31 -3.86 -12.80
C LEU A 232 9.86 -5.05 -12.00
N MET A 233 9.54 -5.18 -10.71
CA MET A 233 9.95 -6.31 -9.89
C MET A 233 9.52 -7.66 -10.48
N LEU A 234 8.31 -7.72 -11.05
CA LEU A 234 7.82 -8.94 -11.70
C LEU A 234 8.37 -9.14 -13.13
N GLN A 235 8.99 -8.12 -13.73
CA GLN A 235 9.69 -8.27 -15.02
C GLN A 235 11.15 -8.62 -14.86
N HIS A 236 11.69 -8.58 -13.64
CA HIS A 236 13.07 -8.95 -13.35
C HIS A 236 13.36 -10.43 -13.68
N ASP A 237 14.63 -10.79 -13.89
CA ASP A 237 15.03 -12.16 -14.24
C ASP A 237 14.88 -13.13 -13.07
N LYS A 238 15.13 -12.65 -11.86
CA LYS A 238 15.04 -13.44 -10.61
C LYS A 238 14.13 -12.74 -9.60
N PRO A 239 13.36 -13.52 -8.83
CA PRO A 239 12.56 -12.95 -7.74
C PRO A 239 13.47 -12.54 -6.58
N ASP A 240 13.19 -11.39 -5.98
CA ASP A 240 13.92 -10.87 -4.82
C ASP A 240 13.04 -9.94 -3.99
N ASP A 241 13.62 -9.38 -2.94
CA ASP A 241 13.01 -8.37 -2.09
C ASP A 241 13.66 -7.01 -2.40
N PHE A 242 12.84 -5.96 -2.49
CA PHE A 242 13.28 -4.65 -2.95
C PHE A 242 12.80 -3.54 -2.03
N VAL A 243 13.72 -2.70 -1.57
CA VAL A 243 13.38 -1.46 -0.87
C VAL A 243 13.13 -0.36 -1.89
N ILE A 244 11.95 0.28 -1.79
CA ILE A 244 11.57 1.41 -2.64
C ILE A 244 11.36 2.64 -1.79
N ALA A 245 12.22 3.63 -1.98
CA ALA A 245 12.26 4.90 -1.26
C ALA A 245 12.79 6.01 -2.18
N THR A 246 12.60 7.27 -1.79
CA THR A 246 13.20 8.41 -2.49
C THR A 246 14.63 8.71 -2.00
N GLY A 247 14.98 8.22 -0.82
CA GLY A 247 16.23 8.55 -0.12
C GLY A 247 16.24 9.92 0.54
N LYS A 248 15.08 10.61 0.59
CA LYS A 248 14.94 11.91 1.23
C LYS A 248 13.79 11.90 2.25
N SER A 249 14.08 12.34 3.46
CA SER A 249 13.08 12.42 4.53
C SER A 249 12.74 13.87 4.86
N TYR A 250 11.47 14.11 5.14
CA TYR A 250 10.91 15.40 5.54
C TYR A 250 10.11 15.25 6.82
N SER A 251 10.12 16.28 7.68
CA SER A 251 9.28 16.29 8.87
C SER A 251 7.83 16.58 8.52
N ILE A 252 6.91 16.17 9.40
CA ILE A 252 5.50 16.58 9.30
C ILE A 252 5.39 18.10 9.33
N ARG A 253 6.20 18.78 10.14
CA ARG A 253 6.30 20.25 10.23
C ARG A 253 6.56 20.86 8.85
N ASN A 254 7.61 20.42 8.18
CA ASN A 254 7.93 20.91 6.82
C ASN A 254 6.75 20.70 5.84
N PHE A 255 6.08 19.55 5.93
CA PHE A 255 4.93 19.30 5.06
C PHE A 255 3.77 20.25 5.34
N VAL A 256 3.49 20.55 6.62
CA VAL A 256 2.47 21.53 7.02
C VAL A 256 2.82 22.92 6.46
N GLU A 257 4.06 23.38 6.68
CA GLU A 257 4.53 24.68 6.19
C GLU A 257 4.40 24.81 4.68
N LEU A 258 4.83 23.79 3.94
CA LEU A 258 4.69 23.76 2.47
C LEU A 258 3.22 23.80 2.05
N ALA A 259 2.35 23.02 2.69
CA ALA A 259 0.94 22.99 2.34
C ALA A 259 0.22 24.34 2.59
N PHE A 260 0.57 25.06 3.66
CA PHE A 260 0.03 26.38 3.93
C PHE A 260 0.64 27.46 3.03
N ASN A 261 1.91 27.33 2.64
CA ASN A 261 2.54 28.24 1.68
C ASN A 261 1.83 28.20 0.32
N GLU A 262 1.28 27.06 -0.12
CA GLU A 262 0.49 26.94 -1.36
C GLU A 262 -0.76 27.84 -1.40
N ILE A 263 -1.25 28.24 -0.24
CA ILE A 263 -2.40 29.18 -0.10
C ILE A 263 -1.97 30.56 0.38
N GLY A 264 -0.67 30.89 0.34
CA GLY A 264 -0.10 32.18 0.72
C GLY A 264 -0.02 32.45 2.23
N ILE A 265 -0.16 31.41 3.06
CA ILE A 265 -0.10 31.53 4.52
C ILE A 265 1.26 31.00 5.02
N LYS A 266 2.03 31.86 5.69
CA LYS A 266 3.27 31.51 6.35
C LYS A 266 2.99 31.22 7.84
N ILE A 267 3.21 29.97 8.27
CA ILE A 267 3.02 29.58 9.67
C ILE A 267 4.12 30.14 10.55
N LYS A 268 3.73 30.59 11.76
CA LYS A 268 4.64 30.91 12.85
C LYS A 268 4.34 29.99 14.02
N TRP A 269 5.33 29.26 14.48
CA TRP A 269 5.20 28.32 15.59
C TRP A 269 5.41 29.02 16.94
N LYS A 270 4.58 28.67 17.93
CA LYS A 270 4.66 29.15 19.30
C LYS A 270 4.39 28.00 20.27
N GLY A 271 5.15 27.94 21.36
CA GLY A 271 5.07 26.85 22.34
C GLY A 271 5.93 25.65 21.96
N SER A 272 5.69 24.52 22.63
CA SER A 272 6.42 23.27 22.39
C SER A 272 5.57 22.06 22.79
N GLY A 273 5.89 20.88 22.21
CA GLY A 273 5.22 19.63 22.52
C GLY A 273 3.70 19.67 22.25
N ILE A 274 2.89 19.19 23.19
CA ILE A 274 1.44 19.14 23.04
C ILE A 274 0.76 20.52 23.06
N ASN A 275 1.47 21.56 23.53
CA ASN A 275 0.98 22.94 23.60
C ASN A 275 1.49 23.79 22.42
N GLU A 276 2.15 23.19 21.45
CA GLU A 276 2.64 23.89 20.28
C GLU A 276 1.49 24.25 19.33
N ILE A 277 1.49 25.51 18.90
CA ILE A 277 0.47 26.08 17.99
C ILE A 277 1.19 26.72 16.80
N GLY A 278 0.70 26.47 15.62
CA GLY A 278 1.12 27.14 14.39
C GLY A 278 0.07 28.09 13.89
#